data_c3329cd9c11a73aae6791d66bd5b686b
#
_entry.id   c3329cd9c11a73aae6791d66bd5b686b
#
_cell.length_a   1.000
_cell.length_b   1.000
_cell.length_c   1.000
_cell.angle_alpha   90.00
_cell.angle_beta   90.00
_cell.angle_gamma   90.00
#
_symmetry.space_group_name_H-M   'P 1'
#
loop_
_entity.id
_entity.type
_entity.pdbx_description
1 polymer ?
#
loop_
_entity_poly.entity_id
_entity_poly.type
_entity_poly.pdbx_seq_one_letter_code
_entity_poly.pdbx_strand_id
1 'polypeptide(L)'
;VANDLEIIEQQLQDPNCLALGECGLDKRIAIELEMQQFIFEQQLHLAQKYNKPVVIHCVAAYQEVIASSKKLKISVPLLIHGFSKNETVAQSLLNNGFYLSFGKYLVQNPALASVFQNVPDHQFFLETDTIENGIEEVYALAAQYKNTTVETIQQQINANSKRVFGLTLDWF
;
A
#
# COMPACT_ATOMS: atom_id res chain seq x y z
N VAL A 1 19.53 8.97 11.06
CA VAL A 1 18.56 7.89 11.37
C VAL A 1 17.87 8.13 12.71
N ALA A 2 18.59 8.26 13.85
CA ALA A 2 17.92 8.45 15.15
C ALA A 2 17.04 9.70 15.18
N ASN A 3 17.59 10.86 14.77
CA ASN A 3 16.86 12.11 14.69
C ASN A 3 15.66 12.05 13.73
N ASP A 4 15.75 11.30 12.63
CA ASP A 4 14.65 11.15 11.67
C ASP A 4 13.51 10.33 12.25
N LEU A 5 13.80 9.28 13.05
CA LEU A 5 12.80 8.49 13.74
C LEU A 5 12.07 9.30 14.83
N GLU A 6 12.77 10.18 15.53
CA GLU A 6 12.15 11.11 16.51
C GLU A 6 11.18 12.07 15.81
N ILE A 7 11.55 12.61 14.64
CA ILE A 7 10.66 13.46 13.84
C ILE A 7 9.43 12.70 13.39
N ILE A 8 9.61 11.48 12.86
CA ILE A 8 8.49 10.60 12.46
C ILE A 8 7.57 10.35 13.66
N GLU A 9 8.15 10.02 14.82
CA GLU A 9 7.38 9.75 16.02
C GLU A 9 6.55 10.96 16.47
N GLN A 10 7.11 12.17 16.40
CA GLN A 10 6.38 13.40 16.69
C GLN A 10 5.22 13.63 15.73
N GLN A 11 5.42 13.39 14.42
CA GLN A 11 4.37 13.55 13.41
C GLN A 11 3.24 12.51 13.57
N LEU A 12 3.56 11.29 13.96
CA LEU A 12 2.56 10.25 14.19
C LEU A 12 1.59 10.56 15.35
N GLN A 13 1.97 11.47 16.25
CA GLN A 13 1.11 11.94 17.34
C GLN A 13 0.08 12.98 16.87
N ASP A 14 0.27 13.60 15.72
CA ASP A 14 -0.71 14.53 15.16
C ASP A 14 -1.98 13.76 14.75
N PRO A 15 -3.17 14.18 15.22
CA PRO A 15 -4.44 13.57 14.82
C PRO A 15 -4.71 13.67 13.32
N ASN A 16 -4.12 14.64 12.61
CA ASN A 16 -4.23 14.78 11.16
C ASN A 16 -3.27 13.85 10.40
N CYS A 17 -2.30 13.24 11.06
CA CYS A 17 -1.45 12.22 10.45
C CYS A 17 -2.23 10.92 10.30
N LEU A 18 -2.56 10.55 9.07
CA LEU A 18 -3.43 9.40 8.79
C LEU A 18 -2.68 8.09 8.64
N ALA A 19 -1.41 8.13 8.25
CA ALA A 19 -0.59 6.97 7.97
C ALA A 19 0.90 7.29 8.13
N LEU A 20 1.70 6.26 8.30
CA LEU A 20 3.15 6.33 8.12
C LEU A 20 3.49 5.90 6.69
N GLY A 21 4.32 6.66 6.00
CA GLY A 21 4.79 6.34 4.65
C GLY A 21 5.42 7.53 3.92
N GLU A 22 6.11 7.31 2.83
CA GLU A 22 6.44 5.99 2.33
C GLU A 22 7.66 5.44 3.06
N CYS A 23 7.62 4.17 3.43
CA CYS A 23 8.75 3.44 4.00
C CYS A 23 8.81 2.04 3.39
N GLY A 24 9.91 1.32 3.54
CA GLY A 24 9.97 -0.04 3.02
C GLY A 24 11.35 -0.49 2.58
N LEU A 25 11.37 -1.41 1.61
CA LEU A 25 12.58 -2.11 1.17
C LEU A 25 12.73 -2.07 -0.35
N ASP A 26 13.91 -1.69 -0.83
CA ASP A 26 14.26 -1.69 -2.25
C ASP A 26 15.62 -2.34 -2.48
N LYS A 27 15.63 -3.53 -3.09
CA LYS A 27 16.88 -4.25 -3.43
C LYS A 27 17.65 -3.65 -4.61
N ARG A 28 17.17 -2.59 -5.23
CA ARG A 28 17.84 -1.93 -6.37
C ARG A 28 18.70 -0.74 -5.97
N ILE A 29 18.54 -0.22 -4.75
CA ILE A 29 19.35 0.89 -4.25
C ILE A 29 20.65 0.39 -3.60
N ALA A 30 21.66 1.28 -3.57
CA ALA A 30 22.99 0.96 -3.03
C ALA A 30 23.06 1.08 -1.49
N ILE A 31 22.01 0.62 -0.80
CA ILE A 31 21.97 0.54 0.67
C ILE A 31 21.74 -0.93 1.03
N GLU A 32 22.59 -1.46 1.92
CA GLU A 32 22.47 -2.85 2.35
C GLU A 32 21.09 -3.19 2.89
N LEU A 33 20.55 -4.33 2.45
CA LEU A 33 19.19 -4.74 2.79
C LEU A 33 18.98 -4.85 4.31
N GLU A 34 19.99 -5.30 5.05
CA GLU A 34 19.94 -5.40 6.51
C GLU A 34 19.73 -4.03 7.17
N MET A 35 20.39 -2.99 6.66
CA MET A 35 20.22 -1.62 7.15
C MET A 35 18.83 -1.08 6.81
N GLN A 36 18.36 -1.31 5.59
CA GLN A 36 16.99 -0.94 5.20
C GLN A 36 15.96 -1.62 6.11
N GLN A 37 16.13 -2.92 6.35
CA GLN A 37 15.23 -3.73 7.16
C GLN A 37 15.23 -3.27 8.63
N PHE A 38 16.39 -2.93 9.18
CA PHE A 38 16.49 -2.37 10.53
C PHE A 38 15.67 -1.08 10.65
N ILE A 39 15.82 -0.14 9.70
CA ILE A 39 15.08 1.13 9.70
C ILE A 39 13.59 0.88 9.50
N PHE A 40 13.21 0.03 8.55
CA PHE A 40 11.83 -0.33 8.28
C PHE A 40 11.15 -0.95 9.50
N GLU A 41 11.82 -1.85 10.21
CA GLU A 41 11.29 -2.46 11.45
C GLU A 41 11.06 -1.42 12.55
N GLN A 42 11.94 -0.41 12.70
CA GLN A 42 11.71 0.70 13.63
C GLN A 42 10.46 1.52 13.25
N GLN A 43 10.29 1.79 11.96
CA GLN A 43 9.10 2.50 11.45
C GLN A 43 7.82 1.68 11.68
N LEU A 44 7.85 0.37 11.46
CA LEU A 44 6.71 -0.52 11.77
C LEU A 44 6.36 -0.49 13.27
N HIS A 45 7.35 -0.48 14.16
CA HIS A 45 7.12 -0.35 15.61
C HIS A 45 6.44 0.97 15.96
N LEU A 46 6.86 2.08 15.36
CA LEU A 46 6.23 3.39 15.58
C LEU A 46 4.78 3.40 15.06
N ALA A 47 4.54 2.88 13.87
CA ALA A 47 3.19 2.76 13.30
C ALA A 47 2.27 1.93 14.22
N GLN A 48 2.76 0.80 14.71
CA GLN A 48 2.02 -0.05 15.66
C GLN A 48 1.75 0.67 16.97
N LYS A 49 2.74 1.39 17.51
CA LYS A 49 2.62 2.17 18.78
C LYS A 49 1.52 3.23 18.69
N TYR A 50 1.44 3.93 17.55
CA TYR A 50 0.50 5.02 17.34
C TYR A 50 -0.77 4.60 16.58
N ASN A 51 -0.94 3.30 16.34
CA ASN A 51 -2.08 2.72 15.62
C ASN A 51 -2.34 3.38 14.26
N LYS A 52 -1.27 3.57 13.48
CA LYS A 52 -1.32 4.18 12.15
C LYS A 52 -1.10 3.11 11.08
N PRO A 53 -1.88 3.09 10.00
CA PRO A 53 -1.59 2.27 8.83
C PRO A 53 -0.25 2.66 8.20
N VAL A 54 0.34 1.73 7.43
CA VAL A 54 1.64 1.95 6.79
C VAL A 54 1.53 1.83 5.28
N VAL A 55 2.00 2.85 4.56
CA VAL A 55 2.16 2.84 3.10
C VAL A 55 3.58 2.41 2.78
N ILE A 56 3.71 1.28 2.08
CA ILE A 56 4.97 0.57 1.89
C ILE A 56 5.42 0.64 0.44
N HIS A 57 6.64 1.16 0.25
CA HIS A 57 7.41 1.00 -0.97
C HIS A 57 8.15 -0.35 -0.95
N CYS A 58 7.95 -1.18 -1.97
CA CYS A 58 8.60 -2.49 -2.01
C CYS A 58 9.09 -2.85 -3.40
N VAL A 59 10.42 -2.99 -3.55
CA VAL A 59 11.04 -3.42 -4.80
C VAL A 59 11.85 -4.68 -4.58
N ALA A 60 11.38 -5.79 -5.15
CA ALA A 60 12.04 -7.11 -5.10
C ALA A 60 12.30 -7.67 -3.68
N ALA A 61 11.59 -7.17 -2.64
CA ALA A 61 11.79 -7.52 -1.23
C ALA A 61 10.48 -7.93 -0.52
N TYR A 62 9.51 -8.46 -1.24
CA TYR A 62 8.16 -8.76 -0.70
C TYR A 62 8.19 -9.80 0.42
N GLN A 63 9.06 -10.81 0.34
CA GLN A 63 9.19 -11.83 1.37
C GLN A 63 9.78 -11.25 2.66
N GLU A 64 10.74 -10.35 2.54
CA GLU A 64 11.35 -9.65 3.67
C GLU A 64 10.34 -8.72 4.37
N VAL A 65 9.51 -8.00 3.58
CA VAL A 65 8.41 -7.17 4.13
C VAL A 65 7.42 -8.04 4.92
N ILE A 66 6.98 -9.17 4.35
CA ILE A 66 6.09 -10.13 5.02
C ILE A 66 6.76 -10.71 6.28
N ALA A 67 8.04 -11.08 6.20
CA ALA A 67 8.78 -11.64 7.33
C ALA A 67 8.90 -10.63 8.49
N SER A 68 9.23 -9.36 8.20
CA SER A 68 9.30 -8.30 9.21
C SER A 68 7.94 -8.05 9.88
N SER A 69 6.85 -7.99 9.11
CA SER A 69 5.51 -7.81 9.67
C SER A 69 5.11 -8.94 10.62
N LYS A 70 5.42 -10.19 10.26
CA LYS A 70 5.16 -11.37 11.11
C LYS A 70 6.03 -11.41 12.35
N LYS A 71 7.35 -11.18 12.19
CA LYS A 71 8.32 -11.13 13.28
C LYS A 71 7.90 -10.15 14.37
N LEU A 72 7.41 -8.98 13.96
CA LEU A 72 6.99 -7.90 14.85
C LEU A 72 5.51 -8.00 15.27
N LYS A 73 4.76 -8.97 14.74
CA LYS A 73 3.32 -9.16 14.99
C LYS A 73 2.53 -7.88 14.72
N ILE A 74 2.82 -7.22 13.60
CA ILE A 74 2.15 -5.99 13.20
C ILE A 74 0.67 -6.27 12.92
N SER A 75 -0.21 -5.47 13.52
CA SER A 75 -1.66 -5.58 13.40
C SER A 75 -2.32 -4.35 12.75
N VAL A 76 -1.58 -3.24 12.60
CA VAL A 76 -2.07 -2.10 11.81
C VAL A 76 -2.12 -2.45 10.33
N PRO A 77 -3.02 -1.83 9.55
CA PRO A 77 -3.09 -2.08 8.11
C PRO A 77 -1.77 -1.77 7.40
N LEU A 78 -1.36 -2.67 6.50
CA LEU A 78 -0.17 -2.54 5.67
C LEU A 78 -0.58 -2.48 4.21
N LEU A 79 -0.18 -1.44 3.49
CA LEU A 79 -0.52 -1.18 2.10
C LEU A 79 0.74 -1.13 1.24
N ILE A 80 0.85 -2.04 0.26
CA ILE A 80 1.88 -1.96 -0.78
C ILE A 80 1.41 -0.99 -1.85
N HIS A 81 2.11 0.13 -2.05
CA HIS A 81 1.78 1.06 -3.12
C HIS A 81 2.46 0.64 -4.44
N GLY A 82 1.94 1.12 -5.57
CA GLY A 82 2.51 0.90 -6.89
C GLY A 82 2.65 -0.58 -7.28
N PHE A 83 1.70 -1.44 -6.90
CA PHE A 83 1.81 -2.88 -7.14
C PHE A 83 1.85 -3.21 -8.63
N SER A 84 2.85 -4.02 -9.03
CA SER A 84 3.13 -4.33 -10.44
C SER A 84 3.61 -5.78 -10.66
N LYS A 85 3.33 -6.69 -9.72
CA LYS A 85 3.86 -8.06 -9.76
C LYS A 85 2.79 -9.08 -10.19
N ASN A 86 3.24 -10.33 -10.34
CA ASN A 86 2.40 -11.45 -10.76
C ASN A 86 1.46 -11.92 -9.63
N GLU A 87 0.58 -12.84 -9.98
CA GLU A 87 -0.43 -13.43 -9.11
C GLU A 87 0.18 -14.06 -7.85
N THR A 88 1.30 -14.77 -7.98
CA THR A 88 1.95 -15.45 -6.85
C THR A 88 2.36 -14.44 -5.76
N VAL A 89 2.94 -13.31 -6.15
CA VAL A 89 3.33 -12.25 -5.20
C VAL A 89 2.08 -11.58 -4.62
N ALA A 90 1.06 -11.29 -5.45
CA ALA A 90 -0.20 -10.73 -4.99
C ALA A 90 -0.86 -11.62 -3.93
N GLN A 91 -1.05 -12.91 -4.21
CA GLN A 91 -1.66 -13.84 -3.28
C GLN A 91 -0.86 -14.00 -1.99
N SER A 92 0.48 -14.02 -2.07
CA SER A 92 1.32 -14.07 -0.87
C SER A 92 1.08 -12.87 0.05
N LEU A 93 0.98 -11.67 -0.50
CA LEU A 93 0.69 -10.44 0.26
C LEU A 93 -0.74 -10.44 0.82
N LEU A 94 -1.74 -10.73 -0.02
CA LEU A 94 -3.15 -10.75 0.35
C LEU A 94 -3.43 -11.77 1.47
N ASN A 95 -2.86 -12.96 1.37
CA ASN A 95 -2.98 -14.02 2.39
C ASN A 95 -2.32 -13.63 3.72
N ASN A 96 -1.42 -12.66 3.71
CA ASN A 96 -0.82 -12.08 4.91
C ASN A 96 -1.47 -10.76 5.35
N GLY A 97 -2.65 -10.43 4.82
CA GLY A 97 -3.47 -9.31 5.26
C GLY A 97 -3.05 -7.94 4.70
N PHE A 98 -2.15 -7.91 3.71
CA PHE A 98 -1.76 -6.65 3.05
C PHE A 98 -2.86 -6.16 2.12
N TYR A 99 -2.93 -4.84 1.97
CA TYR A 99 -3.65 -4.16 0.91
C TYR A 99 -2.70 -3.89 -0.25
N LEU A 100 -3.24 -3.85 -1.47
CA LEU A 100 -2.47 -3.54 -2.68
C LEU A 100 -3.04 -2.28 -3.34
N SER A 101 -2.19 -1.33 -3.69
CA SER A 101 -2.58 -0.15 -4.44
C SER A 101 -2.08 -0.22 -5.88
N PHE A 102 -2.97 0.11 -6.82
CA PHE A 102 -2.74 0.00 -8.25
C PHE A 102 -2.89 1.36 -8.93
N GLY A 103 -1.97 1.67 -9.81
CA GLY A 103 -1.97 2.93 -10.55
C GLY A 103 -1.27 2.83 -11.88
N LYS A 104 -0.13 3.47 -12.02
CA LYS A 104 0.68 3.55 -13.23
C LYS A 104 0.79 2.22 -14.00
N TYR A 105 1.09 1.14 -13.30
CA TYR A 105 1.30 -0.15 -13.94
C TYR A 105 0.00 -0.82 -14.38
N LEU A 106 -1.13 -0.49 -13.76
CA LEU A 106 -2.44 -0.95 -14.22
C LEU A 106 -2.75 -0.38 -15.61
N VAL A 107 -2.36 0.86 -15.86
CA VAL A 107 -2.51 1.55 -17.16
C VAL A 107 -1.50 1.02 -18.19
N GLN A 108 -0.24 0.84 -17.78
CA GLN A 108 0.86 0.54 -18.71
C GLN A 108 1.07 -0.95 -18.99
N ASN A 109 0.55 -1.84 -18.16
CA ASN A 109 0.77 -3.28 -18.26
C ASN A 109 -0.55 -4.07 -18.30
N PRO A 110 -1.11 -4.38 -19.47
CA PRO A 110 -2.35 -5.15 -19.58
C PRO A 110 -2.32 -6.53 -18.92
N ALA A 111 -1.13 -7.13 -18.73
CA ALA A 111 -1.00 -8.40 -18.04
C ALA A 111 -1.37 -8.31 -16.55
N LEU A 112 -1.40 -7.09 -15.99
CA LEU A 112 -1.82 -6.87 -14.60
C LEU A 112 -3.35 -6.97 -14.42
N ALA A 113 -4.12 -6.94 -15.51
CA ALA A 113 -5.58 -7.03 -15.47
C ALA A 113 -6.07 -8.29 -14.75
N SER A 114 -5.51 -9.47 -15.08
CA SER A 114 -5.90 -10.73 -14.45
C SER A 114 -5.53 -10.78 -12.97
N VAL A 115 -4.40 -10.21 -12.60
CA VAL A 115 -3.98 -10.11 -11.20
C VAL A 115 -4.95 -9.20 -10.43
N PHE A 116 -5.24 -8.01 -10.95
CA PHE A 116 -6.15 -7.07 -10.32
C PHE A 116 -7.58 -7.65 -10.19
N GLN A 117 -8.05 -8.37 -11.21
CA GLN A 117 -9.36 -9.01 -11.19
C GLN A 117 -9.52 -9.96 -10.01
N ASN A 118 -8.45 -10.67 -9.62
CA ASN A 118 -8.45 -11.65 -8.54
C ASN A 118 -8.21 -11.04 -7.14
N VAL A 119 -7.85 -9.76 -7.05
CA VAL A 119 -7.71 -9.08 -5.75
C VAL A 119 -9.09 -8.92 -5.11
N PRO A 120 -9.28 -9.31 -3.83
CA PRO A 120 -10.54 -9.10 -3.13
C PRO A 120 -10.91 -7.61 -3.06
N ASP A 121 -12.20 -7.30 -3.22
CA ASP A 121 -12.67 -5.90 -3.27
C ASP A 121 -12.34 -5.11 -2.00
N HIS A 122 -12.23 -5.78 -0.88
CA HIS A 122 -11.89 -5.16 0.40
C HIS A 122 -10.39 -4.99 0.67
N GLN A 123 -9.51 -5.37 -0.29
CA GLN A 123 -8.04 -5.33 -0.11
C GLN A 123 -7.30 -4.54 -1.21
N PHE A 124 -7.96 -3.66 -1.96
CA PHE A 124 -7.25 -2.83 -2.92
C PHE A 124 -7.55 -1.34 -2.76
N PHE A 125 -6.62 -0.54 -3.29
CA PHE A 125 -6.70 0.90 -3.50
C PHE A 125 -6.26 1.25 -4.92
N LEU A 126 -6.57 2.48 -5.34
CA LEU A 126 -6.15 3.05 -6.60
C LEU A 126 -5.37 4.35 -6.37
N GLU A 127 -4.38 4.60 -7.21
CA GLU A 127 -3.47 5.73 -7.08
C GLU A 127 -3.03 6.26 -8.45
N THR A 128 -2.41 7.42 -8.49
CA THR A 128 -1.75 7.96 -9.68
C THR A 128 -0.23 7.91 -9.57
N ASP A 129 0.31 8.12 -8.36
CA ASP A 129 1.73 8.29 -8.11
C ASP A 129 2.34 9.32 -9.09
N THR A 130 3.24 8.91 -9.98
CA THR A 130 3.97 9.78 -10.91
C THR A 130 3.47 9.69 -12.35
N ILE A 131 2.24 9.21 -12.61
CA ILE A 131 1.70 9.17 -13.98
C ILE A 131 1.11 10.51 -14.41
N GLU A 132 1.23 10.80 -15.70
CA GLU A 132 0.59 11.98 -16.31
C GLU A 132 -0.92 11.80 -16.50
N ASN A 133 -1.39 10.55 -16.57
CA ASN A 133 -2.80 10.19 -16.68
C ASN A 133 -3.55 10.53 -15.40
N GLY A 134 -4.78 10.99 -15.53
CA GLY A 134 -5.65 11.27 -14.40
C GLY A 134 -6.09 10.02 -13.65
N ILE A 135 -6.55 10.19 -12.42
CA ILE A 135 -7.09 9.10 -11.60
C ILE A 135 -8.34 8.48 -12.26
N GLU A 136 -9.06 9.23 -13.08
CA GLU A 136 -10.26 8.79 -13.79
C GLU A 136 -9.97 7.59 -14.71
N GLU A 137 -8.81 7.60 -15.40
CA GLU A 137 -8.41 6.49 -16.26
C GLU A 137 -8.15 5.21 -15.44
N VAL A 138 -7.51 5.35 -14.29
CA VAL A 138 -7.26 4.22 -13.38
C VAL A 138 -8.58 3.61 -12.89
N TYR A 139 -9.56 4.46 -12.51
CA TYR A 139 -10.88 3.99 -12.09
C TYR A 139 -11.66 3.34 -13.25
N ALA A 140 -11.59 3.89 -14.45
CA ALA A 140 -12.23 3.31 -15.63
C ALA A 140 -11.68 1.90 -15.94
N LEU A 141 -10.35 1.73 -15.91
CA LEU A 141 -9.70 0.44 -16.08
C LEU A 141 -10.04 -0.54 -14.96
N ALA A 142 -10.04 -0.09 -13.71
CA ALA A 142 -10.42 -0.91 -12.57
C ALA A 142 -11.86 -1.43 -12.71
N ALA A 143 -12.79 -0.58 -13.11
CA ALA A 143 -14.18 -0.94 -13.38
C ALA A 143 -14.29 -1.97 -14.51
N GLN A 144 -13.56 -1.75 -15.62
CA GLN A 144 -13.52 -2.68 -16.74
C GLN A 144 -12.97 -4.05 -16.30
N TYR A 145 -11.85 -4.11 -15.59
CA TYR A 145 -11.23 -5.36 -15.17
C TYR A 145 -12.06 -6.13 -14.13
N LYS A 146 -12.77 -5.42 -13.26
CA LYS A 146 -13.70 -6.01 -12.30
C LYS A 146 -15.10 -6.30 -12.89
N ASN A 147 -15.32 -5.98 -14.17
CA ASN A 147 -16.62 -6.10 -14.83
C ASN A 147 -17.76 -5.42 -14.04
N THR A 148 -17.54 -4.19 -13.65
CA THR A 148 -18.45 -3.38 -12.83
C THR A 148 -18.47 -1.91 -13.28
N THR A 149 -19.12 -1.02 -12.54
CA THR A 149 -19.15 0.41 -12.85
C THR A 149 -18.11 1.20 -12.04
N VAL A 150 -17.77 2.40 -12.51
CA VAL A 150 -16.86 3.32 -11.80
C VAL A 150 -17.43 3.67 -10.43
N GLU A 151 -18.74 3.88 -10.34
CA GLU A 151 -19.44 4.20 -9.08
C GLU A 151 -19.29 3.06 -8.06
N THR A 152 -19.35 1.80 -8.52
CA THR A 152 -19.13 0.64 -7.64
C THR A 152 -17.69 0.61 -7.12
N ILE A 153 -16.70 0.89 -7.99
CA ILE A 153 -15.29 0.99 -7.56
C ILE A 153 -15.11 2.14 -6.55
N GLN A 154 -15.71 3.30 -6.78
CA GLN A 154 -15.68 4.44 -5.85
C GLN A 154 -16.24 4.06 -4.47
N GLN A 155 -17.40 3.40 -4.44
CA GLN A 155 -18.01 2.93 -3.19
C GLN A 155 -17.08 1.94 -2.46
N GLN A 156 -16.45 1.04 -3.20
CA GLN A 156 -15.52 0.06 -2.63
C GLN A 156 -14.25 0.73 -2.06
N ILE A 157 -13.65 1.66 -2.81
CA ILE A 157 -12.50 2.43 -2.33
C ILE A 157 -12.87 3.26 -1.10
N ASN A 158 -14.05 3.87 -1.07
CA ASN A 158 -14.51 4.62 0.09
C ASN A 158 -14.67 3.71 1.33
N ALA A 159 -15.24 2.53 1.16
CA ALA A 159 -15.33 1.54 2.24
C ALA A 159 -13.94 1.10 2.74
N ASN A 160 -12.99 0.88 1.84
CA ASN A 160 -11.62 0.53 2.18
C ASN A 160 -10.90 1.70 2.88
N SER A 161 -11.06 2.93 2.38
CA SER A 161 -10.49 4.15 2.96
C SER A 161 -10.99 4.39 4.40
N LYS A 162 -12.28 4.22 4.62
CA LYS A 162 -12.86 4.32 5.96
C LYS A 162 -12.32 3.26 6.91
N ARG A 163 -12.15 2.02 6.41
CA ARG A 163 -11.62 0.90 7.21
C ARG A 163 -10.15 1.07 7.56
N VAL A 164 -9.33 1.52 6.61
CA VAL A 164 -7.87 1.59 6.76
C VAL A 164 -7.41 2.90 7.37
N PHE A 165 -7.94 4.04 6.89
CA PHE A 165 -7.48 5.37 7.25
C PHE A 165 -8.47 6.16 8.10
N GLY A 166 -9.69 5.64 8.33
CA GLY A 166 -10.75 6.38 8.99
C GLY A 166 -11.35 7.53 8.14
N LEU A 167 -11.02 7.58 6.85
CA LEU A 167 -11.45 8.62 5.91
C LEU A 167 -12.71 8.21 5.16
N THR A 168 -13.66 9.14 5.06
CA THR A 168 -14.73 9.10 4.07
C THR A 168 -14.36 10.03 2.93
N LEU A 169 -14.36 9.50 1.71
CA LEU A 169 -14.06 10.28 0.51
C LEU A 169 -15.36 10.84 -0.04
N ASP A 170 -15.41 12.15 -0.25
CA ASP A 170 -16.51 12.82 -0.92
C ASP A 170 -16.25 12.80 -2.43
N TRP A 171 -17.06 12.02 -3.16
CA TRP A 171 -17.02 11.96 -4.62
C TRP A 171 -18.01 13.00 -5.18
N PHE A 172 -17.50 13.79 -6.11
CA PHE A 172 -18.28 14.84 -6.78
C PHE A 172 -19.36 14.29 -7.68
#